data_9c1c28fecec19a83d0547ddc0dd14daa
#
_entry.id   9c1c28fecec19a83d0547ddc0dd14daa
#
_cell.length_a   1.000
_cell.length_b   1.000
_cell.length_c   1.000
_cell.angle_alpha   90.00
_cell.angle_beta   90.00
_cell.angle_gamma   90.00
#
_symmetry.space_group_name_H-M   'P 1'
#
loop_
_entity.id
_entity.type
_entity.pdbx_description
1 polymer ?
#
loop_
_entity_poly.entity_id
_entity_poly.type
_entity_poly.pdbx_seq_one_letter_code
_entity_poly.pdbx_strand_id
1 'polypeptide(L)'
;MDKIKLLQLNDLRPLLKADPNKAIYTLERYFKPIQKIPYLKRLKMAIDLINGQTYNNFLEIGFGSGILLPELASRTKKLTAIDQHDYIEIVKDIIKTKNVQADLLKADILDMPFPDNTFDGILCLSVLEFIKDTPQAIKEIKRVARPKAKIVIGSPILNFLTDFCYKTIKYKQHSQMHKSDHKTIIDNIKNNFRVSKIKTYPAFLPLNLSLFFVLEAVVD
;
A
#
# COMPACT_ATOMS: atom_id res chain seq x y z
N MET A 1 -2.17 -21.50 -8.07
CA MET A 1 -2.07 -20.14 -7.46
C MET A 1 -2.90 -19.20 -8.32
N ASP A 2 -3.97 -18.69 -7.77
CA ASP A 2 -4.85 -17.80 -8.52
C ASP A 2 -4.13 -16.51 -8.91
N LYS A 3 -4.41 -16.05 -10.13
CA LYS A 3 -3.84 -14.83 -10.67
C LYS A 3 -4.46 -13.64 -9.95
N ILE A 4 -3.64 -12.76 -9.34
CA ILE A 4 -4.11 -11.54 -8.68
C ILE A 4 -4.88 -10.67 -9.69
N LYS A 5 -6.06 -10.20 -9.30
CA LYS A 5 -6.91 -9.34 -10.12
C LYS A 5 -6.41 -7.89 -10.01
N LEU A 6 -5.68 -7.42 -11.02
CA LEU A 6 -5.16 -6.05 -11.06
C LEU A 6 -5.79 -5.27 -12.21
N LEU A 7 -5.95 -3.95 -12.04
CA LEU A 7 -6.22 -3.06 -13.17
C LEU A 7 -5.08 -3.15 -14.18
N GLN A 8 -5.42 -3.12 -15.45
CA GLN A 8 -4.45 -3.21 -16.54
C GLN A 8 -4.01 -1.81 -17.01
N LEU A 9 -2.91 -1.71 -17.75
CA LEU A 9 -2.41 -0.44 -18.26
C LEU A 9 -3.47 0.35 -19.06
N ASN A 10 -4.27 -0.36 -19.85
CA ASN A 10 -5.33 0.29 -20.64
C ASN A 10 -6.42 0.90 -19.77
N ASP A 11 -6.71 0.29 -18.61
CA ASP A 11 -7.70 0.81 -17.65
C ASP A 11 -7.20 2.11 -16.99
N LEU A 12 -5.89 2.20 -16.81
CA LEU A 12 -5.23 3.30 -16.10
C LEU A 12 -4.78 4.45 -17.02
N ARG A 13 -5.04 4.35 -18.34
CA ARG A 13 -4.70 5.42 -19.30
C ARG A 13 -5.32 6.79 -18.96
N PRO A 14 -6.60 6.88 -18.51
CA PRO A 14 -7.17 8.17 -18.14
C PRO A 14 -6.37 8.85 -17.03
N LEU A 15 -5.95 8.09 -16.02
CA LEU A 15 -5.16 8.57 -14.90
C LEU A 15 -3.77 9.03 -15.36
N LEU A 16 -3.09 8.26 -16.22
CA LEU A 16 -1.79 8.62 -16.78
C LEU A 16 -1.84 9.93 -17.60
N LYS A 17 -2.96 10.20 -18.27
CA LYS A 17 -3.17 11.46 -19.02
C LYS A 17 -3.44 12.65 -18.11
N ALA A 18 -4.19 12.42 -17.03
CA ALA A 18 -4.57 13.48 -16.09
C ALA A 18 -3.45 13.89 -15.13
N ASP A 19 -2.45 13.02 -14.92
CA ASP A 19 -1.32 13.24 -14.01
C ASP A 19 -0.01 13.57 -14.76
N PRO A 20 0.11 14.76 -15.37
CA PRO A 20 1.30 15.15 -16.11
C PRO A 20 2.54 15.27 -15.22
N ASN A 21 2.35 15.56 -13.94
CA ASN A 21 3.41 15.69 -12.94
C ASN A 21 3.78 14.36 -12.28
N LYS A 22 3.12 13.26 -12.71
CA LYS A 22 3.34 11.91 -12.17
C LYS A 22 3.20 11.85 -10.64
N ALA A 23 2.15 12.50 -10.10
CA ALA A 23 1.84 12.45 -8.68
C ALA A 23 1.60 11.01 -8.20
N ILE A 24 1.16 10.13 -9.10
CA ILE A 24 1.11 8.68 -8.90
C ILE A 24 2.41 8.07 -9.47
N TYR A 25 3.51 8.41 -8.86
CA TYR A 25 4.90 8.26 -9.32
C TYR A 25 5.34 6.89 -9.81
N THR A 26 4.66 5.84 -9.44
CA THR A 26 5.13 4.48 -9.72
C THR A 26 4.27 3.74 -10.73
N LEU A 27 3.16 4.32 -11.17
CA LEU A 27 2.16 3.63 -12.00
C LEU A 27 2.75 2.99 -13.26
N GLU A 28 3.53 3.75 -14.04
CA GLU A 28 4.16 3.23 -15.26
C GLU A 28 5.09 2.03 -15.01
N ARG A 29 5.68 1.93 -13.82
CA ARG A 29 6.66 0.91 -13.47
C ARG A 29 6.06 -0.47 -13.35
N TYR A 30 4.76 -0.57 -13.01
CA TYR A 30 4.03 -1.83 -12.98
C TYR A 30 3.93 -2.50 -14.36
N PHE A 31 4.19 -1.76 -15.43
CA PHE A 31 4.02 -2.25 -16.81
C PHE A 31 5.33 -2.33 -17.61
N LYS A 32 6.43 -1.73 -17.12
CA LYS A 32 7.74 -1.84 -17.76
C LYS A 32 8.35 -3.23 -17.51
N PRO A 33 8.90 -3.92 -18.54
CA PRO A 33 9.24 -5.34 -18.48
C PRO A 33 10.09 -5.77 -17.28
N ILE A 34 11.16 -5.05 -16.97
CA ILE A 34 12.07 -5.38 -15.84
C ILE A 34 11.57 -4.75 -14.54
N GLN A 35 11.13 -3.50 -14.59
CA GLN A 35 10.74 -2.75 -13.40
C GLN A 35 9.49 -3.32 -12.73
N LYS A 36 8.55 -3.91 -13.49
CA LYS A 36 7.33 -4.51 -12.96
C LYS A 36 7.58 -5.63 -11.94
N ILE A 37 8.72 -6.33 -12.04
CA ILE A 37 8.99 -7.52 -11.21
C ILE A 37 8.95 -7.18 -9.71
N PRO A 38 9.78 -6.25 -9.17
CA PRO A 38 9.72 -5.90 -7.75
C PRO A 38 8.37 -5.31 -7.35
N TYR A 39 7.76 -4.47 -8.21
CA TYR A 39 6.47 -3.85 -7.90
C TYR A 39 5.34 -4.88 -7.77
N LEU A 40 5.23 -5.83 -8.70
CA LEU A 40 4.23 -6.90 -8.63
C LEU A 40 4.52 -7.89 -7.48
N LYS A 41 5.80 -8.17 -7.19
CA LYS A 41 6.18 -9.00 -6.03
C LYS A 41 5.71 -8.38 -4.72
N ARG A 42 5.86 -7.06 -4.55
CA ARG A 42 5.37 -6.34 -3.38
C ARG A 42 3.85 -6.53 -3.21
N LEU A 43 3.07 -6.29 -4.28
CA LEU A 43 1.62 -6.49 -4.24
C LEU A 43 1.26 -7.93 -3.89
N LYS A 44 1.95 -8.88 -4.54
CA LYS A 44 1.73 -10.31 -4.25
C LYS A 44 2.01 -10.67 -2.80
N MET A 45 3.11 -10.18 -2.24
CA MET A 45 3.44 -10.45 -0.83
C MET A 45 2.38 -9.91 0.12
N ALA A 46 1.82 -8.72 -0.16
CA ALA A 46 0.75 -8.14 0.61
C ALA A 46 -0.54 -8.98 0.52
N ILE A 47 -0.95 -9.34 -0.69
CA ILE A 47 -2.12 -10.20 -0.90
C ILE A 47 -1.94 -11.58 -0.26
N ASP A 48 -0.76 -12.18 -0.33
CA ASP A 48 -0.47 -13.46 0.34
C ASP A 48 -0.61 -13.38 1.88
N LEU A 49 -0.40 -12.20 2.49
CA LEU A 49 -0.63 -11.99 3.93
C LEU A 49 -2.11 -11.71 4.25
N ILE A 50 -2.84 -11.08 3.34
CA ILE A 50 -4.28 -10.85 3.48
C ILE A 50 -5.07 -12.16 3.31
N ASN A 51 -4.55 -13.12 2.55
CA ASN A 51 -5.23 -14.39 2.27
C ASN A 51 -5.57 -15.18 3.54
N GLY A 52 -6.57 -16.07 3.41
CA GLY A 52 -6.98 -17.02 4.45
C GLY A 52 -8.25 -16.64 5.20
N GLN A 53 -8.80 -15.43 4.96
CA GLN A 53 -10.10 -15.01 5.52
C GLN A 53 -10.83 -14.05 4.60
N THR A 54 -12.13 -13.89 4.82
CA THR A 54 -12.96 -12.84 4.21
C THR A 54 -13.17 -11.74 5.23
N TYR A 55 -13.00 -10.50 4.81
CA TYR A 55 -13.17 -9.33 5.67
C TYR A 55 -14.58 -8.76 5.53
N ASN A 56 -15.16 -8.29 6.64
CA ASN A 56 -16.44 -7.59 6.59
C ASN A 56 -16.27 -6.12 6.18
N ASN A 57 -15.32 -5.40 6.82
CA ASN A 57 -14.97 -4.02 6.51
C ASN A 57 -13.46 -3.92 6.35
N PHE A 58 -13.00 -3.69 5.15
CA PHE A 58 -11.58 -3.58 4.83
C PHE A 58 -11.20 -2.15 4.44
N LEU A 59 -10.05 -1.68 4.91
CA LEU A 59 -9.50 -0.37 4.57
C LEU A 59 -8.20 -0.52 3.77
N GLU A 60 -8.11 0.10 2.60
CA GLU A 60 -6.84 0.37 1.92
C GLU A 60 -6.42 1.82 2.18
N ILE A 61 -5.23 2.01 2.73
CA ILE A 61 -4.63 3.33 2.96
C ILE A 61 -3.58 3.56 1.88
N GLY A 62 -3.76 4.62 1.08
CA GLY A 62 -2.91 4.94 -0.04
C GLY A 62 -3.21 4.09 -1.28
N PHE A 63 -4.43 4.13 -1.79
CA PHE A 63 -4.82 3.32 -2.95
C PHE A 63 -4.15 3.77 -4.27
N GLY A 64 -3.61 4.99 -4.34
CA GLY A 64 -2.92 5.52 -5.51
C GLY A 64 -3.74 5.41 -6.78
N SER A 65 -3.27 4.59 -7.71
CA SER A 65 -3.99 4.33 -8.97
C SER A 65 -5.17 3.37 -8.88
N GLY A 66 -5.44 2.81 -7.70
CA GLY A 66 -6.46 1.78 -7.51
C GLY A 66 -6.10 0.42 -8.08
N ILE A 67 -4.83 0.17 -8.42
CA ILE A 67 -4.40 -1.07 -9.10
C ILE A 67 -4.79 -2.33 -8.34
N LEU A 68 -4.86 -2.30 -7.01
CA LEU A 68 -5.23 -3.42 -6.14
C LEU A 68 -6.73 -3.51 -5.84
N LEU A 69 -7.51 -2.46 -6.07
CA LEU A 69 -8.93 -2.42 -5.70
C LEU A 69 -9.74 -3.62 -6.20
N PRO A 70 -9.56 -4.13 -7.44
CA PRO A 70 -10.29 -5.31 -7.90
C PRO A 70 -10.00 -6.57 -7.08
N GLU A 71 -8.75 -6.74 -6.66
CA GLU A 71 -8.35 -7.90 -5.85
C GLU A 71 -8.90 -7.78 -4.43
N LEU A 72 -8.80 -6.60 -3.80
CA LEU A 72 -9.30 -6.37 -2.46
C LEU A 72 -10.82 -6.48 -2.41
N ALA A 73 -11.55 -5.90 -3.37
CA ALA A 73 -13.00 -6.00 -3.47
C ALA A 73 -13.48 -7.46 -3.57
N SER A 74 -12.70 -8.33 -4.23
CA SER A 74 -13.07 -9.76 -4.33
C SER A 74 -12.91 -10.54 -3.03
N ARG A 75 -12.27 -9.96 -2.00
CA ARG A 75 -11.95 -10.59 -0.70
C ARG A 75 -12.69 -9.99 0.47
N THR A 76 -13.45 -8.95 0.25
CA THR A 76 -14.09 -8.17 1.31
C THR A 76 -15.57 -7.97 1.01
N LYS A 77 -16.41 -7.86 2.05
CA LYS A 77 -17.82 -7.50 1.87
C LYS A 77 -17.98 -6.01 1.61
N LYS A 78 -17.19 -5.19 2.32
CA LYS A 78 -17.16 -3.75 2.13
C LYS A 78 -15.69 -3.30 2.06
N LEU A 79 -15.32 -2.65 0.96
CA LEU A 79 -14.01 -2.05 0.74
C LEU A 79 -14.13 -0.54 0.82
N THR A 80 -13.34 0.05 1.71
CA THR A 80 -13.11 1.50 1.76
C THR A 80 -11.64 1.75 1.43
N ALA A 81 -11.35 2.80 0.67
CA ALA A 81 -9.98 3.16 0.35
C ALA A 81 -9.79 4.68 0.45
N ILE A 82 -8.67 5.11 1.04
CA ILE A 82 -8.32 6.52 1.21
C ILE A 82 -7.00 6.87 0.53
N ASP A 83 -6.94 8.10 0.02
CA ASP A 83 -5.70 8.70 -0.48
C ASP A 83 -5.79 10.23 -0.38
N GLN A 84 -4.65 10.94 -0.51
CA GLN A 84 -4.60 12.41 -0.48
C GLN A 84 -4.55 13.07 -1.87
N HIS A 85 -4.32 12.31 -2.95
CA HIS A 85 -4.18 12.86 -4.30
C HIS A 85 -5.52 13.40 -4.87
N ASP A 86 -5.43 14.28 -5.87
CA ASP A 86 -6.60 14.95 -6.44
C ASP A 86 -7.32 14.15 -7.56
N TYR A 87 -6.84 12.95 -7.88
CA TYR A 87 -7.36 12.14 -9.00
C TYR A 87 -8.37 11.07 -8.57
N ILE A 88 -8.97 11.20 -7.40
CA ILE A 88 -9.88 10.19 -6.82
C ILE A 88 -11.07 9.93 -7.72
N GLU A 89 -11.68 10.98 -8.29
CA GLU A 89 -12.84 10.85 -9.18
C GLU A 89 -12.49 10.05 -10.45
N ILE A 90 -11.30 10.25 -11.00
CA ILE A 90 -10.84 9.45 -12.15
C ILE A 90 -10.71 7.97 -11.77
N VAL A 91 -10.18 7.67 -10.57
CA VAL A 91 -10.09 6.28 -10.10
C VAL A 91 -11.49 5.69 -9.87
N LYS A 92 -12.44 6.47 -9.31
CA LYS A 92 -13.85 6.06 -9.18
C LYS A 92 -14.46 5.67 -10.54
N ASP A 93 -14.25 6.48 -11.55
CA ASP A 93 -14.74 6.18 -12.90
C ASP A 93 -14.11 4.91 -13.46
N ILE A 94 -12.80 4.73 -13.27
CA ILE A 94 -12.09 3.52 -13.71
C ILE A 94 -12.69 2.27 -13.06
N ILE A 95 -12.81 2.24 -11.73
CA ILE A 95 -13.31 1.05 -11.02
C ILE A 95 -14.79 0.78 -11.33
N LYS A 96 -15.59 1.82 -11.57
CA LYS A 96 -16.99 1.70 -12.00
C LYS A 96 -17.10 0.96 -13.35
N THR A 97 -16.22 1.26 -14.33
CA THR A 97 -16.20 0.55 -15.61
C THR A 97 -15.80 -0.93 -15.49
N LYS A 98 -15.18 -1.30 -14.36
CA LYS A 98 -14.76 -2.67 -14.02
C LYS A 98 -15.71 -3.37 -13.06
N ASN A 99 -16.84 -2.77 -12.71
CA ASN A 99 -17.79 -3.29 -11.72
C ASN A 99 -17.12 -3.62 -10.38
N VAL A 100 -16.10 -2.83 -9.99
CA VAL A 100 -15.42 -2.96 -8.69
C VAL A 100 -16.15 -2.08 -7.68
N GLN A 101 -16.62 -2.70 -6.59
CA GLN A 101 -17.31 -2.00 -5.51
C GLN A 101 -16.30 -1.57 -4.44
N ALA A 102 -16.09 -0.26 -4.30
CA ALA A 102 -15.24 0.33 -3.28
C ALA A 102 -15.66 1.79 -3.01
N ASP A 103 -15.65 2.19 -1.74
CA ASP A 103 -15.87 3.57 -1.31
C ASP A 103 -14.52 4.29 -1.30
N LEU A 104 -14.29 5.21 -2.25
CA LEU A 104 -13.05 5.99 -2.34
C LEU A 104 -13.23 7.38 -1.73
N LEU A 105 -12.33 7.76 -0.80
CA LEU A 105 -12.39 9.03 -0.08
C LEU A 105 -11.03 9.75 -0.12
N LYS A 106 -11.08 11.07 -0.19
CA LYS A 106 -9.89 11.90 0.07
C LYS A 106 -9.76 12.08 1.58
N ALA A 107 -8.69 11.53 2.16
CA ALA A 107 -8.46 11.63 3.60
C ALA A 107 -6.97 11.55 3.94
N ASP A 108 -6.60 12.11 5.12
CA ASP A 108 -5.27 12.02 5.69
C ASP A 108 -5.18 10.82 6.63
N ILE A 109 -4.09 10.06 6.52
CA ILE A 109 -3.78 8.97 7.46
C ILE A 109 -3.57 9.46 8.89
N LEU A 110 -3.21 10.74 9.06
CA LEU A 110 -2.98 11.34 10.38
C LEU A 110 -4.26 11.71 11.12
N ASP A 111 -5.39 11.81 10.40
CA ASP A 111 -6.73 12.15 10.94
C ASP A 111 -7.80 11.51 10.05
N MET A 112 -8.03 10.21 10.22
CA MET A 112 -8.95 9.46 9.38
C MET A 112 -10.41 9.68 9.80
N PRO A 113 -11.33 9.99 8.85
CA PRO A 113 -12.74 10.31 9.15
C PRO A 113 -13.59 9.06 9.44
N PHE A 114 -13.07 8.15 10.26
CA PHE A 114 -13.75 6.92 10.61
C PHE A 114 -13.88 6.78 12.14
N PRO A 115 -14.97 6.18 12.62
CA PRO A 115 -15.09 5.82 14.03
C PRO A 115 -14.01 4.82 14.47
N ASP A 116 -13.77 4.75 15.77
CA ASP A 116 -12.92 3.73 16.37
C ASP A 116 -13.45 2.33 16.05
N ASN A 117 -12.57 1.35 15.95
CA ASN A 117 -12.94 -0.06 15.79
C ASN A 117 -13.85 -0.35 14.59
N THR A 118 -13.58 0.30 13.45
CA THR A 118 -14.39 0.18 12.22
C THR A 118 -13.98 -1.00 11.35
N PHE A 119 -12.67 -1.23 11.16
CA PHE A 119 -12.13 -2.15 10.16
C PHE A 119 -11.57 -3.43 10.79
N ASP A 120 -11.90 -4.58 10.19
CA ASP A 120 -11.37 -5.89 10.57
C ASP A 120 -10.15 -6.32 9.73
N GLY A 121 -9.82 -5.55 8.68
CA GLY A 121 -8.60 -5.67 7.90
C GLY A 121 -8.13 -4.33 7.37
N ILE A 122 -6.82 -4.09 7.38
CA ILE A 122 -6.20 -2.85 6.88
C ILE A 122 -4.98 -3.19 6.03
N LEU A 123 -4.86 -2.56 4.87
CA LEU A 123 -3.69 -2.58 4.02
C LEU A 123 -3.11 -1.16 3.90
N CYS A 124 -1.82 -1.02 4.16
CA CYS A 124 -1.07 0.22 3.98
C CYS A 124 0.26 -0.07 3.27
N LEU A 125 0.30 0.16 1.94
CA LEU A 125 1.46 -0.15 1.12
C LEU A 125 2.09 1.11 0.53
N SER A 126 3.35 1.36 0.88
CA SER A 126 4.15 2.49 0.38
C SER A 126 3.46 3.84 0.62
N VAL A 127 3.11 4.06 1.89
CA VAL A 127 2.54 5.32 2.40
C VAL A 127 3.40 5.85 3.54
N LEU A 128 3.72 5.02 4.53
CA LEU A 128 4.38 5.46 5.77
C LEU A 128 5.76 6.08 5.54
N GLU A 129 6.45 5.70 4.46
CA GLU A 129 7.72 6.34 4.08
C GLU A 129 7.58 7.83 3.73
N PHE A 130 6.38 8.28 3.34
CA PHE A 130 6.10 9.68 3.01
C PHE A 130 5.57 10.48 4.20
N ILE A 131 5.29 9.81 5.31
CA ILE A 131 4.70 10.44 6.52
C ILE A 131 5.82 10.83 7.48
N LYS A 132 5.85 12.11 7.90
CA LYS A 132 6.81 12.60 8.89
C LYS A 132 6.45 12.12 10.30
N ASP A 133 5.18 12.22 10.65
CA ASP A 133 4.67 11.78 11.96
C ASP A 133 4.14 10.35 11.89
N THR A 134 5.07 9.40 11.72
CA THR A 134 4.75 7.98 11.69
C THR A 134 4.08 7.48 12.98
N PRO A 135 4.45 7.94 14.19
CA PRO A 135 3.74 7.58 15.41
C PRO A 135 2.25 7.93 15.38
N GLN A 136 1.89 9.14 14.91
CA GLN A 136 0.48 9.53 14.79
C GLN A 136 -0.26 8.69 13.74
N ALA A 137 0.36 8.43 12.59
CA ALA A 137 -0.24 7.56 11.57
C ALA A 137 -0.53 6.14 12.12
N ILE A 138 0.40 5.57 12.87
CA ILE A 138 0.24 4.25 13.51
C ILE A 138 -0.85 4.28 14.58
N LYS A 139 -0.96 5.36 15.36
CA LYS A 139 -2.04 5.56 16.35
C LYS A 139 -3.40 5.60 15.68
N GLU A 140 -3.54 6.31 14.55
CA GLU A 140 -4.77 6.37 13.78
C GLU A 140 -5.14 5.01 13.15
N ILE A 141 -4.16 4.29 12.59
CA ILE A 141 -4.38 2.92 12.11
C ILE A 141 -4.91 2.04 13.25
N LYS A 142 -4.32 2.14 14.46
CA LYS A 142 -4.76 1.38 15.63
C LYS A 142 -6.16 1.77 16.06
N ARG A 143 -6.49 3.06 16.07
CA ARG A 143 -7.81 3.57 16.47
C ARG A 143 -8.93 3.04 15.60
N VAL A 144 -8.75 3.08 14.27
CA VAL A 144 -9.81 2.64 13.34
C VAL A 144 -9.87 1.12 13.19
N ALA A 145 -8.83 0.39 13.61
CA ALA A 145 -8.79 -1.06 13.56
C ALA A 145 -9.57 -1.69 14.72
N ARG A 146 -10.34 -2.73 14.44
CA ARG A 146 -11.01 -3.54 15.48
C ARG A 146 -10.01 -4.35 16.30
N PRO A 147 -10.33 -4.73 17.53
CA PRO A 147 -9.59 -5.77 18.23
C PRO A 147 -9.45 -7.02 17.35
N LYS A 148 -8.26 -7.60 17.30
CA LYS A 148 -7.88 -8.74 16.43
C LYS A 148 -7.91 -8.44 14.92
N ALA A 149 -8.08 -7.20 14.50
CA ALA A 149 -7.95 -6.83 13.09
C ALA A 149 -6.57 -7.20 12.54
N LYS A 150 -6.55 -7.70 11.31
CA LYS A 150 -5.32 -7.97 10.58
C LYS A 150 -4.86 -6.71 9.87
N ILE A 151 -3.62 -6.31 10.10
CA ILE A 151 -3.00 -5.14 9.50
C ILE A 151 -1.81 -5.61 8.65
N VAL A 152 -1.80 -5.23 7.38
CA VAL A 152 -0.70 -5.50 6.47
C VAL A 152 -0.06 -4.18 6.07
N ILE A 153 1.22 -4.03 6.38
CA ILE A 153 1.99 -2.81 6.08
C ILE A 153 3.22 -3.18 5.27
N GLY A 154 3.53 -2.38 4.26
CA GLY A 154 4.74 -2.56 3.47
C GLY A 154 5.34 -1.23 3.04
N SER A 155 6.68 -1.18 3.02
CA SER A 155 7.45 -0.01 2.63
C SER A 155 8.76 -0.43 1.94
N PRO A 156 9.33 0.40 1.06
CA PRO A 156 10.68 0.19 0.57
C PRO A 156 11.69 0.27 1.71
N ILE A 157 12.81 -0.41 1.54
CA ILE A 157 13.93 -0.37 2.47
C ILE A 157 15.00 0.53 1.86
N LEU A 158 15.31 1.63 2.53
CA LEU A 158 16.35 2.54 2.09
C LEU A 158 17.72 1.96 2.45
N ASN A 159 18.46 1.54 1.44
CA ASN A 159 19.82 1.04 1.54
C ASN A 159 20.57 1.26 0.21
N PHE A 160 21.87 0.94 0.16
CA PHE A 160 22.68 1.13 -1.04
C PHE A 160 22.14 0.38 -2.27
N LEU A 161 21.54 -0.81 -2.08
CA LEU A 161 21.00 -1.62 -3.16
C LEU A 161 19.74 -0.97 -3.75
N THR A 162 18.86 -0.45 -2.89
CA THR A 162 17.68 0.30 -3.30
C THR A 162 18.07 1.57 -4.03
N ASP A 163 19.06 2.30 -3.52
CA ASP A 163 19.60 3.51 -4.16
C ASP A 163 20.20 3.20 -5.53
N PHE A 164 20.95 2.11 -5.65
CA PHE A 164 21.49 1.65 -6.92
C PHE A 164 20.36 1.30 -7.91
N CYS A 165 19.36 0.55 -7.48
CA CYS A 165 18.19 0.23 -8.30
C CYS A 165 17.45 1.49 -8.76
N TYR A 166 17.23 2.46 -7.87
CA TYR A 166 16.55 3.70 -8.20
C TYR A 166 17.34 4.58 -9.17
N LYS A 167 18.68 4.66 -9.01
CA LYS A 167 19.57 5.35 -9.96
C LYS A 167 19.49 4.72 -11.35
N THR A 168 19.51 3.39 -11.43
CA THR A 168 19.45 2.63 -12.71
C THR A 168 18.16 2.91 -13.48
N ILE A 169 17.06 3.08 -12.77
CA ILE A 169 15.74 3.39 -13.37
C ILE A 169 15.48 4.90 -13.47
N LYS A 170 16.50 5.74 -13.24
CA LYS A 170 16.44 7.22 -13.28
C LYS A 170 15.36 7.82 -12.35
N TYR A 171 15.14 7.20 -11.19
CA TYR A 171 14.21 7.71 -10.18
C TYR A 171 14.94 8.64 -9.20
N LYS A 172 15.19 9.88 -9.63
CA LYS A 172 16.03 10.86 -8.91
C LYS A 172 15.38 11.42 -7.63
N GLN A 173 14.05 11.39 -7.51
CA GLN A 173 13.33 12.11 -6.45
C GLN A 173 13.08 11.27 -5.19
N HIS A 174 13.41 9.98 -5.17
CA HIS A 174 13.00 9.08 -4.09
C HIS A 174 13.55 9.48 -2.71
N SER A 175 14.84 9.85 -2.62
CA SER A 175 15.46 10.20 -1.34
C SER A 175 14.93 11.50 -0.72
N GLN A 176 14.45 12.42 -1.54
CA GLN A 176 13.87 13.70 -1.08
C GLN A 176 12.41 13.53 -0.62
N MET A 177 11.72 12.51 -1.09
CA MET A 177 10.31 12.28 -0.77
C MET A 177 10.11 11.43 0.49
N HIS A 178 11.07 10.56 0.81
CA HIS A 178 10.97 9.71 1.99
C HIS A 178 11.28 10.52 3.25
N LYS A 179 10.31 10.60 4.15
CA LYS A 179 10.38 11.32 5.43
C LYS A 179 10.66 10.40 6.60
N SER A 180 10.39 9.10 6.44
CA SER A 180 10.62 8.07 7.46
C SER A 180 11.35 6.88 6.85
N ASP A 181 12.33 6.35 7.56
CA ASP A 181 13.04 5.13 7.17
C ASP A 181 12.31 3.87 7.65
N HIS A 182 12.68 2.74 7.08
CA HIS A 182 12.05 1.45 7.36
C HIS A 182 12.23 0.96 8.81
N LYS A 183 13.31 1.35 9.50
CA LYS A 183 13.55 0.97 10.91
C LYS A 183 12.56 1.70 11.80
N THR A 184 12.46 3.01 11.66
CA THR A 184 11.47 3.84 12.37
C THR A 184 10.06 3.32 12.16
N ILE A 185 9.68 2.97 10.92
CA ILE A 185 8.36 2.41 10.61
C ILE A 185 8.15 1.09 11.34
N ILE A 186 9.08 0.14 11.25
CA ILE A 186 8.97 -1.19 11.87
C ILE A 186 8.93 -1.09 13.41
N ASP A 187 9.75 -0.23 14.00
CA ASP A 187 9.80 -0.04 15.45
C ASP A 187 8.48 0.55 15.97
N ASN A 188 7.91 1.55 15.29
CA ASN A 188 6.59 2.09 15.64
C ASN A 188 5.49 1.03 15.52
N ILE A 189 5.54 0.17 14.50
CA ILE A 189 4.57 -0.93 14.34
C ILE A 189 4.71 -1.93 15.49
N LYS A 190 5.92 -2.38 15.84
CA LYS A 190 6.17 -3.33 16.93
C LYS A 190 5.75 -2.81 18.30
N ASN A 191 5.85 -1.50 18.53
CA ASN A 191 5.44 -0.86 19.79
C ASN A 191 3.92 -0.76 19.93
N ASN A 192 3.15 -0.91 18.87
CA ASN A 192 1.70 -0.72 18.87
C ASN A 192 0.89 -1.98 18.52
N PHE A 193 1.52 -2.96 17.85
CA PHE A 193 0.87 -4.15 17.34
C PHE A 193 1.74 -5.39 17.57
N ARG A 194 1.09 -6.54 17.69
CA ARG A 194 1.77 -7.82 17.68
C ARG A 194 2.11 -8.23 16.25
N VAL A 195 3.38 -8.11 15.85
CA VAL A 195 3.86 -8.53 14.53
C VAL A 195 3.91 -10.05 14.46
N SER A 196 3.17 -10.65 13.54
CA SER A 196 3.08 -12.10 13.34
C SER A 196 4.01 -12.60 12.24
N LYS A 197 4.26 -11.79 11.21
CA LYS A 197 5.07 -12.18 10.05
C LYS A 197 5.72 -10.99 9.37
N ILE A 198 6.96 -11.20 8.89
CA ILE A 198 7.66 -10.24 8.02
C ILE A 198 8.15 -10.99 6.79
N LYS A 199 7.85 -10.48 5.61
CA LYS A 199 8.38 -10.95 4.33
C LYS A 199 9.24 -9.85 3.71
N THR A 200 10.33 -10.23 3.06
CA THR A 200 11.23 -9.30 2.35
C THR A 200 11.41 -9.71 0.90
N TYR A 201 11.84 -8.79 0.07
CA TYR A 201 12.24 -9.09 -1.31
C TYR A 201 13.56 -8.39 -1.67
N PRO A 202 14.53 -9.13 -2.21
CA PRO A 202 14.55 -10.60 -2.39
C PRO A 202 14.58 -11.36 -1.05
N ALA A 203 13.88 -12.51 -0.99
CA ALA A 203 13.67 -13.25 0.26
C ALA A 203 14.96 -13.90 0.83
N PHE A 204 15.98 -14.06 0.01
CA PHE A 204 17.28 -14.63 0.41
C PHE A 204 18.22 -13.59 1.04
N LEU A 205 17.87 -12.30 0.96
CA LEU A 205 18.64 -11.22 1.58
C LEU A 205 18.11 -10.91 2.99
N PRO A 206 18.98 -10.54 3.93
CA PRO A 206 18.54 -10.02 5.21
C PRO A 206 17.75 -8.72 5.03
N LEU A 207 16.91 -8.36 6.01
CA LEU A 207 16.03 -7.20 5.96
C LEU A 207 16.76 -5.94 5.47
N ASN A 208 17.92 -5.63 6.06
CA ASN A 208 18.66 -4.40 5.75
C ASN A 208 19.26 -4.34 4.33
N LEU A 209 19.30 -5.46 3.62
CA LEU A 209 19.79 -5.56 2.23
C LEU A 209 18.68 -5.84 1.23
N SER A 210 17.45 -6.04 1.69
CA SER A 210 16.29 -6.22 0.81
C SER A 210 15.83 -4.91 0.20
N LEU A 211 15.00 -4.96 -0.86
CA LEU A 211 14.47 -3.77 -1.56
C LEU A 211 13.21 -3.23 -0.86
N PHE A 212 12.41 -4.14 -0.29
CA PHE A 212 11.21 -3.77 0.46
C PHE A 212 10.81 -4.90 1.42
N PHE A 213 10.01 -4.54 2.40
CA PHE A 213 9.35 -5.46 3.31
C PHE A 213 7.83 -5.35 3.21
N VAL A 214 7.15 -6.41 3.59
CA VAL A 214 5.72 -6.42 3.90
C VAL A 214 5.56 -7.24 5.17
N LEU A 215 4.87 -6.68 6.17
CA LEU A 215 4.61 -7.35 7.43
C LEU A 215 3.12 -7.51 7.68
N GLU A 216 2.79 -8.53 8.46
CA GLU A 216 1.48 -8.75 9.05
C GLU A 216 1.56 -8.47 10.55
N ALA A 217 0.62 -7.70 11.03
CA ALA A 217 0.44 -7.42 12.44
C ALA A 217 -1.03 -7.56 12.84
N VAL A 218 -1.27 -7.73 14.13
CA VAL A 218 -2.60 -7.89 14.70
C VAL A 218 -2.77 -6.91 15.85
N VAL A 219 -3.96 -6.31 15.97
CA VAL A 219 -4.37 -5.51 17.13
C VAL A 219 -4.68 -6.46 18.28
N ASP A 220 -4.08 -6.23 19.44
CA ASP A 220 -4.37 -7.00 20.65
C ASP A 220 -5.75 -6.68 21.22
#